data_ae60fe3b979762b7017acfb29c90d6f3
#
_entry.id   ae60fe3b979762b7017acfb29c90d6f3
#
_cell.length_a   1.000
_cell.length_b   1.000
_cell.length_c   1.000
_cell.angle_alpha   90.00
_cell.angle_beta   90.00
_cell.angle_gamma   90.00
#
_symmetry.space_group_name_H-M   'P 1'
#
loop_
_entity.id
_entity.type
_entity.pdbx_description
1 polymer ?
#
loop_
_entity_poly.entity_id
_entity_poly.type
_entity_poly.pdbx_seq_one_letter_code
_entity_poly.pdbx_strand_id
1 'polypeptide(L)' 'MLSATVKSLRKQFNMTQEELSLKSGVGLRFVRDVEQGKSTLRLDKVNQLLDFFNYEMVPQPKQNKQR' A
#
# COMPACT_ATOMS: atom_id res chain seq x y z
N MET A 1 8.91 3.94 0.19
CA MET A 1 8.13 3.51 1.34
C MET A 1 6.72 3.16 0.92
N LEU A 2 6.14 2.17 1.57
CA LEU A 2 4.82 1.67 1.18
C LEU A 2 3.73 2.75 1.27
N SER A 3 3.72 3.53 2.34
CA SER A 3 2.69 4.55 2.51
C SER A 3 2.72 5.60 1.39
N ALA A 4 3.91 6.06 1.04
CA ALA A 4 4.07 7.04 -0.03
C ALA A 4 3.70 6.43 -1.38
N THR A 5 4.04 5.17 -1.61
CA THR A 5 3.72 4.49 -2.85
C THR A 5 2.21 4.37 -3.04
N VAL A 6 1.52 3.90 -2.02
CA VAL A 6 0.06 3.72 -2.10
C VAL A 6 -0.63 5.06 -2.30
N LYS A 7 -0.21 6.07 -1.52
CA LYS A 7 -0.82 7.39 -1.64
C LYS A 7 -0.60 7.97 -3.04
N SER A 8 0.62 7.82 -3.56
CA SER A 8 0.96 8.32 -4.89
C SER A 8 0.14 7.63 -5.98
N LEU A 9 0.05 6.30 -5.91
CA LEU A 9 -0.74 5.54 -6.89
C LEU A 9 -2.21 5.94 -6.83
N ARG A 10 -2.75 6.06 -5.62
CA ARG A 10 -4.14 6.45 -5.46
C ARG A 10 -4.40 7.81 -6.11
N LYS A 11 -3.51 8.76 -5.89
CA LYS A 11 -3.67 10.11 -6.46
C LYS A 11 -3.51 10.10 -7.97
N GLN A 12 -2.61 9.29 -8.50
CA GLN A 12 -2.45 9.15 -9.94
C GLN A 12 -3.72 8.66 -10.60
N PHE A 13 -4.47 7.81 -9.92
CA PHE A 13 -5.72 7.26 -10.42
C PHE A 13 -6.92 8.15 -10.06
N ASN A 14 -6.68 9.32 -9.46
CA ASN A 14 -7.72 10.26 -9.08
C ASN A 14 -8.77 9.63 -8.17
N MET A 15 -8.33 8.87 -7.17
CA MET A 15 -9.23 8.16 -6.27
C MET A 15 -9.16 8.70 -4.87
N THR A 16 -10.31 8.70 -4.19
CA THR A 16 -10.34 8.92 -2.74
C THR A 16 -9.95 7.63 -2.03
N GLN A 17 -9.69 7.73 -0.73
CA GLN A 17 -9.42 6.54 0.07
C GLN A 17 -10.62 5.59 0.08
N GLU A 18 -11.82 6.16 0.13
CA GLU A 18 -13.06 5.37 0.09
C GLU A 18 -13.19 4.60 -1.21
N GLU A 19 -12.89 5.25 -2.33
CA GLU A 19 -12.94 4.60 -3.62
C GLU A 19 -11.93 3.47 -3.72
N LEU A 20 -10.72 3.70 -3.22
CA LEU A 20 -9.70 2.65 -3.23
C LEU A 20 -10.13 1.46 -2.36
N SER A 21 -10.73 1.73 -1.20
CA SER A 21 -11.25 0.68 -0.35
C SER A 21 -12.27 -0.18 -1.09
N LEU A 22 -13.23 0.45 -1.74
CA LEU A 22 -14.28 -0.26 -2.47
C LEU A 22 -13.71 -1.08 -3.62
N LYS A 23 -12.80 -0.51 -4.39
CA LYS A 23 -12.29 -1.16 -5.59
C LYS A 23 -11.30 -2.27 -5.28
N SER A 24 -10.50 -2.11 -4.24
CA SER A 24 -9.50 -3.12 -3.86
C SER A 24 -10.10 -4.23 -2.99
N GLY A 25 -11.20 -3.96 -2.33
CA GLY A 25 -11.82 -4.92 -1.43
C GLY A 25 -11.25 -4.91 -0.02
N VAL A 26 -10.27 -4.05 0.28
CA VAL A 26 -9.79 -3.92 1.66
C VAL A 26 -10.59 -2.83 2.37
N GLY A 27 -10.64 -2.89 3.71
CA GLY A 27 -11.40 -1.92 4.48
C GLY A 27 -10.80 -0.53 4.43
N LEU A 28 -11.64 0.48 4.61
CA LEU A 28 -11.20 1.87 4.62
C LEU A 28 -10.18 2.12 5.72
N ARG A 29 -10.40 1.54 6.90
CA ARG A 29 -9.45 1.67 8.00
C ARG A 29 -8.07 1.16 7.58
N PHE A 30 -8.06 0.04 6.85
CA PHE A 30 -6.81 -0.54 6.39
C PHE A 30 -6.10 0.40 5.40
N VAL A 31 -6.84 1.00 4.47
CA VAL A 31 -6.26 1.96 3.53
C VAL A 31 -5.62 3.11 4.31
N ARG A 32 -6.32 3.64 5.30
CA ARG A 32 -5.80 4.74 6.12
C ARG A 32 -4.56 4.34 6.90
N ASP A 33 -4.57 3.13 7.48
CA ASP A 33 -3.42 2.63 8.23
C ASP A 33 -2.18 2.53 7.33
N VAL A 34 -2.35 2.03 6.11
CA VAL A 34 -1.25 1.92 5.16
C VAL A 34 -0.71 3.31 4.83
N GLU A 35 -1.58 4.25 4.51
CA GLU A 35 -1.15 5.58 4.09
C GLU A 35 -0.57 6.40 5.24
N GLN A 36 -0.92 6.08 6.48
CA GLN A 36 -0.34 6.71 7.65
C GLN A 36 1.00 6.10 8.06
N GLY A 37 1.40 5.02 7.40
CA GLY A 37 2.68 4.41 7.67
C GLY A 37 2.70 3.49 8.87
N LYS A 38 1.55 2.90 9.23
CA LYS A 38 1.49 1.97 10.34
C LYS A 38 2.46 0.82 10.13
N SER A 39 3.21 0.45 11.16
CA SER A 39 4.29 -0.52 11.04
C SER A 39 3.83 -1.98 11.07
N THR A 40 2.69 -2.26 11.66
CA THR A 40 2.18 -3.64 11.77
C THR A 40 0.96 -3.79 10.88
N LEU A 41 1.17 -4.35 9.70
CA LEU A 41 0.11 -4.56 8.72
C LEU A 41 0.14 -6.00 8.25
N ARG A 42 -1.03 -6.55 7.95
CA ARG A 42 -1.10 -7.91 7.39
C ARG A 42 -0.63 -7.86 5.95
N LEU A 43 0.36 -8.68 5.65
CA LEU A 43 0.94 -8.71 4.30
C LEU A 43 -0.06 -9.14 3.24
N ASP A 44 -0.93 -10.09 3.55
CA ASP A 44 -1.94 -10.54 2.59
C ASP A 44 -2.88 -9.40 2.19
N LYS A 45 -3.23 -8.54 3.14
CA LYS A 45 -4.09 -7.40 2.82
C LYS A 45 -3.33 -6.29 2.11
N VAL A 46 -2.05 -6.11 2.43
CA VAL A 46 -1.21 -5.17 1.70
C VAL A 46 -1.13 -5.58 0.23
N ASN A 47 -0.89 -6.87 -0.01
CA ASN A 47 -0.82 -7.35 -1.39
C ASN A 47 -2.17 -7.24 -2.10
N GLN A 48 -3.28 -7.46 -1.39
CA GLN A 48 -4.61 -7.27 -1.97
C GLN A 48 -4.82 -5.83 -2.42
N LEU A 49 -4.39 -4.87 -1.59
CA LEU A 49 -4.49 -3.46 -1.93
C LEU A 49 -3.62 -3.11 -3.13
N LEU A 50 -2.37 -3.58 -3.11
CA LEU A 50 -1.43 -3.31 -4.18
C LEU A 50 -1.83 -3.98 -5.50
N ASP A 51 -2.47 -5.13 -5.41
CA ASP A 51 -2.89 -5.88 -6.59
C ASP A 51 -3.83 -5.06 -7.46
N PHE A 52 -4.63 -4.21 -6.86
CA PHE A 52 -5.50 -3.31 -7.62
C PHE A 52 -4.69 -2.43 -8.59
N PHE A 53 -3.48 -2.06 -8.18
CA PHE A 53 -2.59 -1.25 -9.01
C PHE A 53 -1.61 -2.10 -9.81
N ASN A 54 -1.75 -3.42 -9.76
CA ASN A 54 -0.83 -4.35 -10.40
C ASN A 54 0.58 -4.29 -9.79
N TYR A 55 0.64 -4.07 -8.48
CA TYR A 55 1.88 -4.08 -7.70
C TYR A 55 1.83 -5.21 -6.70
N GLU A 56 2.98 -5.56 -6.16
CA GLU A 56 3.06 -6.56 -5.09
C GLU A 56 4.28 -6.30 -4.23
N MET A 57 4.23 -6.81 -2.99
CA MET A 57 5.38 -6.76 -2.11
C MET A 57 6.29 -7.92 -2.44
N VAL A 58 7.58 -7.63 -2.60
CA VAL A 58 8.57 -8.66 -2.86
C VAL A 58 9.75 -8.45 -1.94
N PRO A 59 10.36 -9.53 -1.47
CA PRO A 59 11.60 -9.39 -0.69
C PRO A 59 12.74 -9.00 -1.60
N GLN A 60 13.65 -8.20 -1.07
CA GLN A 60 14.85 -7.85 -1.79
C GLN A 60 15.98 -7.65 -0.80
N PRO A 61 17.22 -7.84 -1.22
CA PRO A 61 18.35 -7.61 -0.33
C PRO A 61 18.38 -6.18 0.15
N LYS A 62 18.80 -6.01 1.39
CA LYS A 62 18.99 -4.65 1.90
C LYS A 62 20.13 -3.99 1.15
N GLN A 63 19.94 -2.73 0.85
CA GLN A 63 21.03 -1.92 0.36
C GLN A 63 21.90 -1.55 1.55
N ASN A 64 23.09 -2.15 1.62
CA ASN A 64 23.96 -1.98 2.74
C ASN A 64 24.99 -0.93 2.45
N LYS A 65 25.05 0.02 3.29
CA LYS A 65 26.09 1.05 3.19
C LYS A 65 27.24 0.67 4.06
N GLN A 66 27.28 -0.13 4.38
CA GLN A 66 28.12 -0.31 5.19
C GLN A 66 28.80 -0.42 5.40
N ARG A 67 28.91 -0.48 5.70
CA ARG A 67 29.48 -0.67 6.17
C ARG A 67 29.97 -0.67 6.25
#